data_41f2414b6938d631ebd1e9f2bfb86d5a
#
_entry.id   41f2414b6938d631ebd1e9f2bfb86d5a
#
_cell.length_a   1.000
_cell.length_b   1.000
_cell.length_c   1.000
_cell.angle_alpha   90.00
_cell.angle_beta   90.00
_cell.angle_gamma   90.00
#
_symmetry.space_group_name_H-M   'P 1'
#
loop_
_entity.id
_entity.type
_entity.pdbx_description
1 polymer ?
#
loop_
_entity_poly.entity_id
_entity_poly.type
_entity_poly.pdbx_seq_one_letter_code
_entity_poly.pdbx_strand_id
1 'polypeptide(L)'
;MFLDIVSGYERFLIIVLITFLVSCFFVYQCWKIYISPWSHIPGIATSFPIIGNILSLTSRSDSLKNLDGYHKRLGDTFIIWILFKPVVFSCNIDLFDSILKSSDKDFLEKGSGYETFRDWIQDGIVCSTGKKWQKRRKQLTTCFHFNMLKNYLPIIDSHSQAFVDILKKEGGNVIQDIAKLTKLMSLGIICESATGMNLMNKENEAKLHQYLESLEVVSFLTAERRRRPFYYSNIMLKMMHIGSEYQKAVKTVHAFTRELIIEAVNHYNESNPKSNFLDILSSLHHNGEIDTEGLMEETNTLIFAGHDTVSASLAWLLYNLGMNTVAQEKAFHEAEIVSKMEGSMEEKMKQMKFIECTIKESLRLRSTIPFIARCMKKDVSFPNGMTIPRGTELVLNFRAMHKDNDVWQNPEKFIPERFDGNSSSQRPVFSFVPFSAGPRNCIGQRFAMMELKVSLFHILLNFKIEAVDKESDLAEVLDVVMNNSGGIKLKLSERT
;
A
#
# COMPACT_ATOMS: atom_id res chain seq x y z
N MET A 1 -20.21 42.09 21.68
CA MET A 1 -20.32 42.80 20.38
C MET A 1 -21.23 42.11 19.36
N PHE A 2 -21.19 40.79 19.08
CA PHE A 2 -22.14 40.11 18.16
C PHE A 2 -23.53 39.85 18.81
N LEU A 3 -23.61 39.70 20.12
CA LEU A 3 -24.87 39.45 20.85
C LEU A 3 -25.68 40.70 21.17
N ASP A 4 -25.12 41.88 21.05
CA ASP A 4 -25.81 43.16 21.35
C ASP A 4 -26.61 43.70 20.16
N ILE A 5 -26.40 43.15 18.97
CA ILE A 5 -27.04 43.57 17.71
C ILE A 5 -28.34 42.77 17.46
N VAL A 6 -28.59 41.68 18.17
CA VAL A 6 -29.69 40.75 17.92
C VAL A 6 -30.87 41.09 18.84
N SER A 7 -32.07 41.22 18.29
CA SER A 7 -33.30 41.51 19.08
C SER A 7 -33.60 40.38 20.09
N GLY A 8 -34.35 40.67 21.15
CA GLY A 8 -34.66 39.65 22.16
C GLY A 8 -35.34 38.39 21.59
N TYR A 9 -36.15 38.55 20.53
CA TYR A 9 -36.80 37.45 19.83
C TYR A 9 -35.81 36.58 19.05
N GLU A 10 -34.85 37.19 18.37
CA GLU A 10 -33.79 36.47 17.64
C GLU A 10 -32.86 35.71 18.60
N ARG A 11 -32.53 36.30 19.76
CA ARG A 11 -31.78 35.61 20.82
C ARG A 11 -32.54 34.39 21.34
N PHE A 12 -33.85 34.50 21.56
CA PHE A 12 -34.68 33.38 21.97
C PHE A 12 -34.67 32.25 20.91
N LEU A 13 -34.87 32.60 19.63
CA LEU A 13 -34.82 31.61 18.53
C LEU A 13 -33.46 30.90 18.43
N ILE A 14 -32.35 31.64 18.59
CA ILE A 14 -31.00 31.06 18.58
C ILE A 14 -30.83 30.09 19.75
N ILE A 15 -31.27 30.44 20.95
CA ILE A 15 -31.20 29.55 22.13
C ILE A 15 -32.02 28.28 21.89
N VAL A 16 -33.26 28.41 21.39
CA VAL A 16 -34.11 27.25 21.06
C VAL A 16 -33.44 26.35 20.03
N LEU A 17 -32.87 26.92 18.96
CA LEU A 17 -32.17 26.17 17.93
C LEU A 17 -30.95 25.44 18.51
N ILE A 18 -30.12 26.12 19.31
CA ILE A 18 -28.94 25.50 19.95
C ILE A 18 -29.39 24.38 20.87
N THR A 19 -30.41 24.59 21.71
CA THR A 19 -30.90 23.56 22.62
C THR A 19 -31.45 22.35 21.86
N PHE A 20 -32.18 22.59 20.77
CA PHE A 20 -32.65 21.52 19.87
C PHE A 20 -31.48 20.73 19.27
N LEU A 21 -30.48 21.40 18.71
CA LEU A 21 -29.29 20.75 18.13
C LEU A 21 -28.50 19.94 19.16
N VAL A 22 -28.33 20.48 20.38
CA VAL A 22 -27.68 19.77 21.49
C VAL A 22 -28.48 18.55 21.90
N SER A 23 -29.81 18.67 22.00
CA SER A 23 -30.68 17.54 22.33
C SER A 23 -30.63 16.45 21.26
N CYS A 24 -30.72 16.82 19.98
CA CYS A 24 -30.54 15.86 18.86
C CYS A 24 -29.19 15.16 18.89
N PHE A 25 -28.13 15.87 19.24
CA PHE A 25 -26.82 15.30 19.42
C PHE A 25 -26.80 14.26 20.53
N PHE A 26 -27.32 14.56 21.70
CA PHE A 26 -27.38 13.62 22.83
C PHE A 26 -28.21 12.37 22.48
N VAL A 27 -29.37 12.56 21.84
CA VAL A 27 -30.23 11.45 21.39
C VAL A 27 -29.46 10.58 20.38
N TYR A 28 -28.76 11.18 19.42
CA TYR A 28 -27.93 10.44 18.47
C TYR A 28 -26.78 9.68 19.15
N GLN A 29 -26.09 10.27 20.14
CA GLN A 29 -25.05 9.56 20.90
C GLN A 29 -25.61 8.40 21.72
N CYS A 30 -26.75 8.59 22.39
CA CYS A 30 -27.42 7.52 23.11
C CYS A 30 -27.84 6.39 22.17
N TRP A 31 -28.46 6.71 21.03
CA TRP A 31 -28.79 5.72 20.03
C TRP A 31 -27.55 4.94 19.57
N LYS A 32 -26.48 5.64 19.25
CA LYS A 32 -25.22 5.06 18.76
C LYS A 32 -24.59 4.09 19.76
N ILE A 33 -24.59 4.45 21.05
CA ILE A 33 -23.96 3.66 22.13
C ILE A 33 -24.83 2.48 22.58
N TYR A 34 -26.15 2.65 22.65
CA TYR A 34 -27.04 1.70 23.31
C TYR A 34 -27.99 0.96 22.38
N ILE A 35 -28.32 1.50 21.23
CA ILE A 35 -29.44 1.00 20.40
C ILE A 35 -28.96 0.56 19.02
N SER A 36 -27.90 1.18 18.48
CA SER A 36 -27.46 0.87 17.12
C SER A 36 -27.00 -0.59 16.97
N PRO A 37 -27.10 -1.16 15.75
CA PRO A 37 -26.60 -2.52 15.51
C PRO A 37 -25.10 -2.73 15.83
N TRP A 38 -24.34 -1.64 15.98
CA TRP A 38 -22.91 -1.63 16.29
C TRP A 38 -22.59 -1.39 17.77
N SER A 39 -23.60 -1.23 18.64
CA SER A 39 -23.42 -0.86 20.06
C SER A 39 -22.60 -1.85 20.88
N HIS A 40 -22.56 -3.11 20.45
CA HIS A 40 -21.78 -4.17 21.09
C HIS A 40 -20.28 -4.17 20.70
N ILE A 41 -19.87 -3.38 19.69
CA ILE A 41 -18.46 -3.27 19.27
C ILE A 41 -17.80 -2.14 20.06
N PRO A 42 -16.69 -2.41 20.78
CA PRO A 42 -15.96 -1.36 21.51
C PRO A 42 -15.67 -0.14 20.62
N GLY A 43 -15.95 1.04 21.10
CA GLY A 43 -15.79 2.26 20.31
C GLY A 43 -15.25 3.44 21.11
N ILE A 44 -14.84 4.48 20.41
CA ILE A 44 -14.36 5.73 21.02
C ILE A 44 -15.57 6.52 21.51
N ALA A 45 -15.70 6.68 22.83
CA ALA A 45 -16.82 7.35 23.46
C ALA A 45 -16.97 8.82 23.02
N THR A 46 -15.86 9.53 22.86
CA THR A 46 -15.85 10.93 22.44
C THR A 46 -15.88 11.04 20.92
N SER A 47 -17.03 11.21 20.33
CA SER A 47 -17.16 11.57 18.93
C SER A 47 -17.85 12.92 18.81
N PHE A 48 -17.33 13.77 17.93
CA PHE A 48 -17.95 15.06 17.67
C PHE A 48 -19.30 14.89 16.92
N PRO A 49 -20.25 15.81 17.11
CA PRO A 49 -21.48 15.82 16.32
C PRO A 49 -21.13 15.85 14.83
N ILE A 50 -21.89 15.11 14.03
CA ILE A 50 -21.81 15.07 12.55
C ILE A 50 -20.49 14.48 12.04
N ILE A 51 -19.33 14.97 12.50
CA ILE A 51 -18.01 14.56 11.99
C ILE A 51 -17.47 13.25 12.61
N GLY A 52 -18.07 12.80 13.73
CA GLY A 52 -17.67 11.54 14.39
C GLY A 52 -16.26 11.62 14.99
N ASN A 53 -15.44 10.62 14.71
CA ASN A 53 -14.06 10.50 15.22
C ASN A 53 -13.01 10.95 14.22
N ILE A 54 -13.39 11.60 13.11
CA ILE A 54 -12.48 11.85 12.00
C ILE A 54 -11.27 12.72 12.38
N LEU A 55 -11.45 13.65 13.33
CA LEU A 55 -10.37 14.53 13.77
C LEU A 55 -9.14 13.75 14.28
N SER A 56 -9.34 12.55 14.83
CA SER A 56 -8.24 11.70 15.26
C SER A 56 -7.43 11.09 14.12
N LEU A 57 -7.95 11.17 12.89
CA LEU A 57 -7.32 10.62 11.67
C LEU A 57 -6.85 11.72 10.70
N THR A 58 -7.11 13.02 11.00
CA THR A 58 -6.76 14.13 10.08
C THR A 58 -5.28 14.46 10.06
N SER A 59 -4.57 14.21 11.16
CA SER A 59 -3.12 14.43 11.22
C SER A 59 -2.38 13.36 10.42
N ARG A 60 -1.54 13.77 9.47
CA ARG A 60 -0.73 12.86 8.66
C ARG A 60 0.24 12.03 9.52
N SER A 61 0.88 12.67 10.50
CA SER A 61 1.88 12.04 11.38
C SER A 61 1.25 11.22 12.53
N ASP A 62 0.06 11.63 13.03
CA ASP A 62 -0.48 11.05 14.25
C ASP A 62 -1.56 10.01 14.00
N SER A 63 -2.12 9.95 12.79
CA SER A 63 -3.20 9.03 12.45
C SER A 63 -2.85 7.56 12.73
N LEU A 64 -1.63 7.13 12.39
CA LEU A 64 -1.16 5.77 12.68
C LEU A 64 -0.95 5.53 14.17
N LYS A 65 -0.34 6.50 14.88
CA LYS A 65 -0.14 6.43 16.33
C LYS A 65 -1.47 6.37 17.08
N ASN A 66 -2.47 7.14 16.61
CA ASN A 66 -3.81 7.12 17.18
C ASN A 66 -4.49 5.76 16.99
N LEU A 67 -4.38 5.16 15.79
CA LEU A 67 -4.92 3.82 15.52
C LEU A 67 -4.23 2.74 16.36
N ASP A 68 -2.90 2.78 16.48
CA ASP A 68 -2.15 1.87 17.35
C ASP A 68 -2.57 2.06 18.83
N GLY A 69 -2.81 3.31 19.27
CA GLY A 69 -3.32 3.63 20.60
C GLY A 69 -4.76 3.14 20.84
N TYR A 70 -5.60 3.11 19.81
CA TYR A 70 -6.93 2.56 19.90
C TYR A 70 -6.93 1.05 20.07
N HIS A 71 -6.11 0.33 19.29
CA HIS A 71 -5.92 -1.12 19.49
C HIS A 71 -5.47 -1.46 20.93
N LYS A 72 -4.50 -0.71 21.47
CA LYS A 72 -4.03 -0.94 22.85
C LYS A 72 -5.11 -0.73 23.92
N ARG A 73 -6.07 0.18 23.69
CA ARG A 73 -7.10 0.53 24.67
C ARG A 73 -8.40 -0.23 24.51
N LEU A 74 -8.80 -0.54 23.26
CA LEU A 74 -10.12 -1.08 22.93
C LEU A 74 -10.07 -2.57 22.53
N GLY A 75 -8.86 -3.12 22.35
CA GLY A 75 -8.65 -4.50 21.92
C GLY A 75 -8.45 -4.65 20.43
N ASP A 76 -8.50 -5.87 19.95
CA ASP A 76 -8.20 -6.28 18.58
C ASP A 76 -9.25 -5.80 17.55
N THR A 77 -10.46 -5.49 18.01
CA THR A 77 -11.57 -5.04 17.16
C THR A 77 -12.30 -3.87 17.80
N PHE A 78 -12.41 -2.75 17.09
CA PHE A 78 -13.10 -1.56 17.57
C PHE A 78 -13.75 -0.78 16.43
N ILE A 79 -14.71 0.08 16.78
CA ILE A 79 -15.43 0.94 15.83
C ILE A 79 -15.04 2.41 16.01
N ILE A 80 -14.90 3.09 14.88
CA ILE A 80 -14.88 4.54 14.79
C ILE A 80 -15.99 5.02 13.85
N TRP A 81 -16.45 6.24 14.07
CA TRP A 81 -17.45 6.85 13.22
C TRP A 81 -16.82 7.95 12.37
N ILE A 82 -16.89 7.80 11.06
CA ILE A 82 -16.46 8.82 10.10
C ILE A 82 -17.70 9.43 9.51
N LEU A 83 -18.03 10.66 9.95
CA LEU A 83 -19.36 11.23 9.75
C LEU A 83 -20.41 10.29 10.38
N PHE A 84 -21.39 9.86 9.60
CA PHE A 84 -22.42 8.90 10.00
C PHE A 84 -22.09 7.45 9.65
N LYS A 85 -20.88 7.20 9.13
CA LYS A 85 -20.48 5.88 8.62
C LYS A 85 -19.75 5.08 9.70
N PRO A 86 -20.21 3.87 10.03
CA PRO A 86 -19.48 2.98 10.92
C PRO A 86 -18.28 2.36 10.18
N VAL A 87 -17.11 2.48 10.77
CA VAL A 87 -15.87 1.87 10.28
C VAL A 87 -15.28 1.03 11.38
N VAL A 88 -15.25 -0.27 11.19
CA VAL A 88 -14.69 -1.24 12.14
C VAL A 88 -13.26 -1.54 11.74
N PHE A 89 -12.33 -1.36 12.66
CA PHE A 89 -10.94 -1.78 12.53
C PHE A 89 -10.73 -3.08 13.29
N SER A 90 -10.05 -4.03 12.67
CA SER A 90 -9.72 -5.27 13.34
C SER A 90 -8.34 -5.79 12.96
N CYS A 91 -7.65 -6.40 13.94
CA CYS A 91 -6.47 -7.23 13.75
C CYS A 91 -6.70 -8.67 14.21
N ASN A 92 -7.96 -9.06 14.47
CA ASN A 92 -8.34 -10.39 14.91
C ASN A 92 -8.11 -11.43 13.81
N ILE A 93 -7.34 -12.49 14.11
CA ILE A 93 -6.93 -13.52 13.15
C ILE A 93 -8.09 -14.36 12.64
N ASP A 94 -9.06 -14.71 13.51
CA ASP A 94 -10.23 -15.52 13.11
C ASP A 94 -11.10 -14.75 12.11
N LEU A 95 -11.20 -13.43 12.31
CA LEU A 95 -11.87 -12.55 11.37
C LEU A 95 -11.13 -12.49 10.00
N PHE A 96 -9.80 -12.41 10.03
CA PHE A 96 -9.00 -12.47 8.81
C PHE A 96 -9.20 -13.79 8.07
N ASP A 97 -9.20 -14.91 8.78
CA ASP A 97 -9.45 -16.22 8.20
C ASP A 97 -10.81 -16.26 7.49
N SER A 98 -11.85 -15.83 8.18
CA SER A 98 -13.23 -15.84 7.65
C SER A 98 -13.41 -14.94 6.42
N ILE A 99 -12.80 -13.74 6.42
CA ILE A 99 -12.96 -12.75 5.34
C ILE A 99 -12.02 -13.03 4.15
N LEU A 100 -10.76 -13.35 4.43
CA LEU A 100 -9.75 -13.46 3.36
C LEU A 100 -9.87 -14.76 2.57
N LYS A 101 -10.22 -15.88 3.21
CA LYS A 101 -10.46 -17.17 2.51
C LYS A 101 -11.72 -17.14 1.67
N SER A 102 -12.68 -16.30 2.05
CA SER A 102 -14.00 -16.37 1.43
C SER A 102 -13.96 -16.00 -0.05
N SER A 103 -14.54 -16.87 -0.87
CA SER A 103 -14.90 -16.57 -2.25
C SER A 103 -16.28 -15.92 -2.39
N ASP A 104 -16.97 -15.72 -1.27
CA ASP A 104 -18.29 -15.09 -1.22
C ASP A 104 -18.18 -13.62 -1.72
N LYS A 105 -19.01 -13.31 -2.69
CA LYS A 105 -19.05 -11.96 -3.32
C LYS A 105 -19.28 -10.85 -2.28
N ASP A 106 -20.00 -11.17 -1.19
CA ASP A 106 -20.35 -10.23 -0.13
C ASP A 106 -19.12 -9.75 0.66
N PHE A 107 -17.99 -10.48 0.59
CA PHE A 107 -16.71 -10.12 1.23
C PHE A 107 -15.65 -9.61 0.24
N LEU A 108 -15.93 -9.63 -1.06
CA LEU A 108 -14.98 -9.18 -2.08
C LEU A 108 -15.13 -7.71 -2.44
N GLU A 109 -16.19 -7.04 -1.96
CA GLU A 109 -16.44 -5.63 -2.24
C GLU A 109 -15.43 -4.73 -1.52
N LYS A 110 -14.92 -3.74 -2.25
CA LYS A 110 -13.97 -2.76 -1.72
C LYS A 110 -14.65 -1.76 -0.80
N GLY A 111 -13.93 -1.28 0.21
CA GLY A 111 -14.37 -0.17 1.06
C GLY A 111 -14.42 1.15 0.30
N SER A 112 -15.16 2.11 0.83
CA SER A 112 -15.37 3.42 0.17
C SER A 112 -14.10 4.24 -0.01
N GLY A 113 -13.06 3.99 0.80
CA GLY A 113 -11.77 4.64 0.67
C GLY A 113 -11.10 4.41 -0.69
N TYR A 114 -11.48 3.35 -1.41
CA TYR A 114 -10.96 3.08 -2.76
C TYR A 114 -11.51 4.03 -3.83
N GLU A 115 -12.62 4.73 -3.58
CA GLU A 115 -13.16 5.71 -4.53
C GLU A 115 -12.18 6.87 -4.81
N THR A 116 -11.34 7.23 -3.84
CA THR A 116 -10.34 8.29 -4.04
C THR A 116 -9.21 7.89 -5.00
N PHE A 117 -9.08 6.62 -5.32
CA PHE A 117 -8.10 6.12 -6.30
C PHE A 117 -8.63 6.17 -7.73
N ARG A 118 -9.98 6.15 -7.94
CA ARG A 118 -10.58 6.07 -9.27
C ARG A 118 -10.26 7.23 -10.18
N ASP A 119 -9.87 8.38 -9.64
CA ASP A 119 -9.50 9.53 -10.46
C ASP A 119 -8.22 9.28 -11.28
N TRP A 120 -7.33 8.40 -10.82
CA TRP A 120 -6.02 8.21 -11.45
C TRP A 120 -5.68 6.76 -11.81
N ILE A 121 -6.03 5.74 -11.02
CA ILE A 121 -5.92 4.34 -11.45
C ILE A 121 -7.24 3.80 -12.02
N GLN A 122 -8.25 4.65 -12.11
CA GLN A 122 -9.55 4.37 -12.69
C GLN A 122 -10.22 3.12 -12.08
N ASP A 123 -10.91 2.32 -12.87
CA ASP A 123 -11.60 1.11 -12.41
C ASP A 123 -10.81 -0.17 -12.74
N GLY A 124 -9.47 -0.11 -12.67
CA GLY A 124 -8.58 -1.26 -12.83
C GLY A 124 -8.71 -2.28 -11.69
N ILE A 125 -7.91 -3.35 -11.75
CA ILE A 125 -8.03 -4.53 -10.86
C ILE A 125 -8.00 -4.21 -9.36
N VAL A 126 -7.38 -3.10 -8.94
CA VAL A 126 -7.33 -2.68 -7.53
C VAL A 126 -8.68 -2.14 -7.08
N CYS A 127 -9.38 -1.35 -7.89
CA CYS A 127 -10.63 -0.66 -7.55
C CYS A 127 -11.89 -1.41 -7.99
N SER A 128 -11.82 -2.13 -9.12
CA SER A 128 -12.97 -2.83 -9.69
C SER A 128 -13.56 -3.90 -8.77
N THR A 129 -14.85 -4.19 -8.93
CA THR A 129 -15.61 -5.15 -8.13
C THR A 129 -16.46 -6.05 -9.01
N GLY A 130 -17.11 -7.03 -8.41
CA GLY A 130 -18.07 -7.90 -9.06
C GLY A 130 -17.51 -8.65 -10.29
N LYS A 131 -18.33 -8.75 -11.35
CA LYS A 131 -17.98 -9.50 -12.57
C LYS A 131 -16.81 -8.91 -13.33
N LYS A 132 -16.67 -7.56 -13.35
CA LYS A 132 -15.54 -6.89 -14.01
C LYS A 132 -14.23 -7.33 -13.38
N TRP A 133 -14.12 -7.23 -12.05
CA TRP A 133 -12.95 -7.69 -11.34
C TRP A 133 -12.63 -9.16 -11.58
N GLN A 134 -13.64 -10.06 -11.51
CA GLN A 134 -13.41 -11.49 -11.74
C GLN A 134 -12.83 -11.76 -13.13
N LYS A 135 -13.37 -11.12 -14.16
CA LYS A 135 -12.87 -11.22 -15.54
C LYS A 135 -11.43 -10.70 -15.63
N ARG A 136 -11.17 -9.48 -15.15
CA ARG A 136 -9.83 -8.85 -15.17
C ARG A 136 -8.80 -9.66 -14.38
N ARG A 137 -9.17 -10.12 -13.18
CA ARG A 137 -8.28 -10.97 -12.37
C ARG A 137 -7.84 -12.22 -13.10
N LYS A 138 -8.76 -12.91 -13.75
CA LYS A 138 -8.44 -14.10 -14.56
C LYS A 138 -7.50 -13.77 -15.72
N GLN A 139 -7.78 -12.71 -16.45
CA GLN A 139 -6.98 -12.26 -17.59
C GLN A 139 -5.54 -11.88 -17.16
N LEU A 140 -5.42 -11.03 -16.14
CA LEU A 140 -4.14 -10.52 -15.69
C LEU A 140 -3.28 -11.54 -14.91
N THR A 141 -3.88 -12.62 -14.39
CA THR A 141 -3.10 -13.67 -13.71
C THR A 141 -2.06 -14.29 -14.66
N THR A 142 -2.32 -14.32 -15.97
CA THR A 142 -1.38 -14.82 -16.97
C THR A 142 -0.11 -13.99 -17.06
N CYS A 143 -0.16 -12.68 -16.79
CA CYS A 143 1.00 -11.78 -16.79
C CYS A 143 2.03 -12.12 -15.68
N PHE A 144 1.57 -12.78 -14.62
CA PHE A 144 2.39 -13.18 -13.46
C PHE A 144 2.59 -14.69 -13.35
N HIS A 145 2.32 -15.42 -14.46
CA HIS A 145 2.60 -16.85 -14.53
C HIS A 145 4.10 -17.10 -14.54
N PHE A 146 4.52 -18.28 -14.06
CA PHE A 146 5.93 -18.64 -13.93
C PHE A 146 6.78 -18.38 -15.19
N ASN A 147 6.27 -18.71 -16.37
CA ASN A 147 6.98 -18.48 -17.63
C ASN A 147 7.21 -16.99 -17.92
N MET A 148 6.25 -16.12 -17.57
CA MET A 148 6.41 -14.65 -17.71
C MET A 148 7.42 -14.10 -16.73
N LEU A 149 7.40 -14.59 -15.48
CA LEU A 149 8.35 -14.16 -14.45
C LEU A 149 9.80 -14.44 -14.84
N LYS A 150 10.07 -15.53 -15.60
CA LYS A 150 11.41 -15.81 -16.14
C LYS A 150 11.90 -14.72 -17.09
N ASN A 151 11.01 -14.12 -17.88
CA ASN A 151 11.37 -13.03 -18.79
C ASN A 151 11.69 -11.74 -18.04
N TYR A 152 11.07 -11.52 -16.86
CA TYR A 152 11.31 -10.32 -16.06
C TYR A 152 12.59 -10.39 -15.22
N LEU A 153 13.08 -11.59 -14.91
CA LEU A 153 14.26 -11.76 -14.06
C LEU A 153 15.54 -11.09 -14.61
N PRO A 154 15.88 -11.22 -15.90
CA PRO A 154 17.03 -10.49 -16.47
C PRO A 154 16.88 -8.97 -16.41
N ILE A 155 15.66 -8.45 -16.56
CA ILE A 155 15.34 -7.01 -16.44
C ILE A 155 15.63 -6.57 -15.01
N ILE A 156 15.08 -7.27 -14.02
CA ILE A 156 15.29 -6.99 -12.60
C ILE A 156 16.78 -7.02 -12.26
N ASP A 157 17.51 -8.01 -12.74
CA ASP A 157 18.96 -8.18 -12.49
C ASP A 157 19.75 -7.00 -13.06
N SER A 158 19.52 -6.64 -14.31
CA SER A 158 20.18 -5.51 -14.99
C SER A 158 19.94 -4.18 -14.29
N HIS A 159 18.68 -3.87 -13.96
CA HIS A 159 18.34 -2.63 -13.23
C HIS A 159 18.92 -2.60 -11.82
N SER A 160 18.97 -3.75 -11.13
CA SER A 160 19.56 -3.84 -9.80
C SER A 160 21.07 -3.61 -9.83
N GLN A 161 21.77 -4.10 -10.86
CA GLN A 161 23.20 -3.79 -11.08
C GLN A 161 23.41 -2.31 -11.40
N ALA A 162 22.62 -1.73 -12.31
CA ALA A 162 22.67 -0.31 -12.62
C ALA A 162 22.38 0.57 -11.39
N PHE A 163 21.51 0.11 -10.51
CA PHE A 163 21.21 0.80 -9.26
C PHE A 163 22.42 0.84 -8.32
N VAL A 164 23.19 -0.23 -8.22
CA VAL A 164 24.47 -0.25 -7.49
C VAL A 164 25.42 0.83 -8.02
N ASP A 165 25.51 1.01 -9.34
CA ASP A 165 26.35 2.06 -9.94
C ASP A 165 25.86 3.47 -9.63
N ILE A 166 24.54 3.67 -9.51
CA ILE A 166 23.96 4.93 -9.02
C ILE A 166 24.36 5.17 -7.56
N LEU A 167 24.23 4.16 -6.71
CA LEU A 167 24.58 4.26 -5.29
C LEU A 167 26.08 4.52 -5.05
N LYS A 168 26.96 3.97 -5.89
CA LYS A 168 28.42 4.27 -5.84
C LYS A 168 28.72 5.74 -6.09
N LYS A 169 27.95 6.42 -6.92
CA LYS A 169 28.13 7.86 -7.19
C LYS A 169 27.84 8.74 -5.97
N GLU A 170 27.05 8.25 -5.02
CA GLU A 170 26.82 8.94 -3.75
C GLU A 170 28.07 8.99 -2.85
N GLY A 171 29.10 8.17 -3.15
CA GLY A 171 30.44 8.26 -2.60
C GLY A 171 30.54 8.12 -1.09
N GLY A 172 29.67 7.36 -0.43
CA GLY A 172 29.61 7.20 1.02
C GLY A 172 28.98 8.40 1.76
N ASN A 173 28.43 9.37 1.05
CA ASN A 173 27.63 10.44 1.64
C ASN A 173 26.32 9.91 2.24
N VAL A 174 25.71 10.74 3.10
CA VAL A 174 24.39 10.44 3.64
C VAL A 174 23.34 10.68 2.54
N ILE A 175 22.68 9.61 2.10
CA ILE A 175 21.52 9.68 1.23
C ILE A 175 20.34 10.16 2.07
N GLN A 176 19.80 11.34 1.76
CA GLN A 176 18.74 11.98 2.56
C GLN A 176 17.39 11.23 2.45
N ASP A 177 17.15 10.58 1.32
CA ASP A 177 15.94 9.76 1.14
C ASP A 177 16.19 8.66 0.11
N ILE A 178 16.52 7.46 0.59
CA ILE A 178 16.74 6.29 -0.27
C ILE A 178 15.48 5.90 -1.04
N ALA A 179 14.28 6.23 -0.52
CA ALA A 179 13.03 5.90 -1.18
C ALA A 179 12.89 6.55 -2.58
N LYS A 180 13.46 7.75 -2.78
CA LYS A 180 13.46 8.40 -4.09
C LYS A 180 14.26 7.62 -5.12
N LEU A 181 15.42 7.11 -4.74
CA LEU A 181 16.29 6.32 -5.61
C LEU A 181 15.68 4.94 -5.92
N THR A 182 15.12 4.27 -4.90
CA THR A 182 14.45 2.98 -5.11
C THR A 182 13.19 3.12 -5.96
N LYS A 183 12.47 4.25 -5.90
CA LYS A 183 11.31 4.53 -6.77
C LYS A 183 11.74 4.59 -8.25
N LEU A 184 12.82 5.28 -8.55
CA LEU A 184 13.31 5.40 -9.92
C LEU A 184 13.72 4.03 -10.48
N MET A 185 14.48 3.23 -9.71
CA MET A 185 14.86 1.87 -10.08
C MET A 185 13.63 0.99 -10.34
N SER A 186 12.72 0.94 -9.39
CA SER A 186 11.53 0.09 -9.47
C SER A 186 10.58 0.51 -10.60
N LEU A 187 10.48 1.82 -10.89
CA LEU A 187 9.76 2.32 -12.05
C LEU A 187 10.40 1.85 -13.35
N GLY A 188 11.74 1.91 -13.46
CA GLY A 188 12.47 1.36 -14.61
C GLY A 188 12.17 -0.11 -14.83
N ILE A 189 12.22 -0.91 -13.77
CA ILE A 189 11.92 -2.35 -13.80
C ILE A 189 10.50 -2.62 -14.29
N ILE A 190 9.49 -1.95 -13.71
CA ILE A 190 8.10 -2.24 -14.09
C ILE A 190 7.79 -1.74 -15.50
N CYS A 191 8.32 -0.59 -15.93
CA CYS A 191 8.13 -0.07 -17.28
C CYS A 191 8.75 -1.00 -18.33
N GLU A 192 10.00 -1.45 -18.13
CA GLU A 192 10.64 -2.39 -19.06
C GLU A 192 9.97 -3.76 -19.04
N SER A 193 9.58 -4.27 -17.88
CA SER A 193 8.78 -5.50 -17.77
C SER A 193 7.41 -5.37 -18.45
N ALA A 194 6.88 -4.15 -18.52
CA ALA A 194 5.61 -3.86 -19.16
C ALA A 194 5.69 -3.79 -20.67
N THR A 195 6.69 -3.09 -21.18
CA THR A 195 6.79 -2.69 -22.59
C THR A 195 7.84 -3.47 -23.36
N GLY A 196 8.79 -4.12 -22.67
CA GLY A 196 10.00 -4.69 -23.25
C GLY A 196 11.05 -3.64 -23.61
N MET A 197 10.84 -2.36 -23.27
CA MET A 197 11.75 -1.26 -23.63
C MET A 197 12.39 -0.65 -22.38
N ASN A 198 13.70 -0.48 -22.43
CA ASN A 198 14.43 0.21 -21.35
C ASN A 198 14.23 1.72 -21.48
N LEU A 199 13.50 2.30 -20.53
CA LEU A 199 13.25 3.74 -20.47
C LEU A 199 14.29 4.51 -19.63
N MET A 200 15.24 3.81 -19.00
CA MET A 200 16.31 4.41 -18.18
C MET A 200 17.43 4.99 -19.03
N ASN A 201 17.08 5.81 -20.02
CA ASN A 201 18.01 6.51 -20.88
C ASN A 201 17.86 8.03 -20.71
N LYS A 202 18.86 8.80 -21.17
CA LYS A 202 18.87 10.26 -21.03
C LYS A 202 17.66 10.97 -21.68
N GLU A 203 17.09 10.38 -22.72
CA GLU A 203 15.94 10.96 -23.44
C GLU A 203 14.65 10.87 -22.60
N ASN A 204 14.49 9.81 -21.83
CA ASN A 204 13.31 9.56 -21.01
C ASN A 204 13.47 10.01 -19.55
N GLU A 205 14.68 10.34 -19.10
CA GLU A 205 14.96 10.69 -17.69
C GLU A 205 14.03 11.81 -17.19
N ALA A 206 13.86 12.88 -17.93
CA ALA A 206 12.99 13.99 -17.58
C ALA A 206 11.50 13.56 -17.47
N LYS A 207 11.05 12.66 -18.36
CA LYS A 207 9.68 12.14 -18.33
C LYS A 207 9.44 11.25 -17.11
N LEU A 208 10.40 10.38 -16.76
CA LEU A 208 10.33 9.53 -15.59
C LEU A 208 10.28 10.36 -14.30
N HIS A 209 11.13 11.38 -14.18
CA HIS A 209 11.09 12.29 -13.05
C HIS A 209 9.77 13.06 -12.96
N GLN A 210 9.26 13.60 -14.06
CA GLN A 210 7.98 14.29 -14.11
C GLN A 210 6.81 13.37 -13.72
N TYR A 211 6.83 12.10 -14.14
CA TYR A 211 5.86 11.10 -13.73
C TYR A 211 5.92 10.85 -12.22
N LEU A 212 7.12 10.62 -11.66
CA LEU A 212 7.29 10.37 -10.23
C LEU A 212 6.85 11.56 -9.37
N GLU A 213 7.24 12.78 -9.74
CA GLU A 213 6.80 14.00 -9.04
C GLU A 213 5.27 14.15 -9.07
N SER A 214 4.66 13.92 -10.24
CA SER A 214 3.20 13.97 -10.38
C SER A 214 2.52 12.88 -9.55
N LEU A 215 3.11 11.69 -9.49
CA LEU A 215 2.58 10.60 -8.69
C LEU A 215 2.70 10.87 -7.17
N GLU A 216 3.76 11.54 -6.72
CA GLU A 216 3.88 11.97 -5.32
C GLU A 216 2.75 12.94 -4.95
N VAL A 217 2.46 13.92 -5.80
CA VAL A 217 1.33 14.84 -5.62
C VAL A 217 0.00 14.08 -5.57
N VAL A 218 -0.22 13.17 -6.52
CA VAL A 218 -1.45 12.37 -6.59
C VAL A 218 -1.59 11.48 -5.35
N SER A 219 -0.54 10.80 -4.93
CA SER A 219 -0.55 9.90 -3.76
C SER A 219 -0.81 10.67 -2.47
N PHE A 220 -0.12 11.80 -2.26
CA PHE A 220 -0.32 12.67 -1.12
C PHE A 220 -1.76 13.20 -1.05
N LEU A 221 -2.28 13.74 -2.16
CA LEU A 221 -3.62 14.31 -2.19
C LEU A 221 -4.73 13.25 -2.11
N THR A 222 -4.51 12.06 -2.64
CA THR A 222 -5.40 10.91 -2.44
C THR A 222 -5.51 10.56 -0.95
N ALA A 223 -4.40 10.57 -0.22
CA ALA A 223 -4.39 10.32 1.21
C ALA A 223 -5.04 11.46 2.00
N GLU A 224 -4.77 12.72 1.64
CA GLU A 224 -5.43 13.89 2.26
C GLU A 224 -6.95 13.87 2.05
N ARG A 225 -7.43 13.46 0.88
CA ARG A 225 -8.86 13.27 0.62
C ARG A 225 -9.47 12.24 1.56
N ARG A 226 -8.81 11.13 1.84
CA ARG A 226 -9.30 10.12 2.80
C ARG A 226 -9.34 10.63 4.24
N ARG A 227 -8.39 11.49 4.61
CA ARG A 227 -8.30 12.08 5.96
C ARG A 227 -9.27 13.23 6.19
N ARG A 228 -9.69 13.93 5.11
CA ARG A 228 -10.51 15.15 5.21
C ARG A 228 -11.81 15.02 4.41
N PRO A 229 -12.97 14.83 5.08
CA PRO A 229 -14.26 14.59 4.40
C PRO A 229 -14.64 15.65 3.38
N PHE A 230 -14.25 16.91 3.62
CA PHE A 230 -14.55 18.01 2.71
C PHE A 230 -13.92 17.82 1.33
N TYR A 231 -12.82 17.06 1.22
CA TYR A 231 -12.15 16.76 -0.05
C TYR A 231 -12.74 15.55 -0.79
N TYR A 232 -13.73 14.85 -0.20
CA TYR A 232 -14.44 13.77 -0.90
C TYR A 232 -15.28 14.30 -2.07
N SER A 233 -15.83 15.52 -1.93
CA SER A 233 -16.59 16.14 -3.01
C SER A 233 -15.67 16.65 -4.10
N ASN A 234 -15.80 16.10 -5.31
CA ASN A 234 -15.06 16.58 -6.48
C ASN A 234 -15.35 18.05 -6.81
N ILE A 235 -16.55 18.54 -6.47
CA ILE A 235 -16.92 19.95 -6.64
C ILE A 235 -16.11 20.83 -5.69
N MET A 236 -16.08 20.47 -4.40
CA MET A 236 -15.30 21.21 -3.40
C MET A 236 -13.80 21.17 -3.70
N LEU A 237 -13.30 20.01 -4.11
CA LEU A 237 -11.89 19.85 -4.49
C LEU A 237 -11.53 20.76 -5.68
N LYS A 238 -12.39 20.84 -6.70
CA LYS A 238 -12.19 21.71 -7.88
C LYS A 238 -12.23 23.20 -7.54
N MET A 239 -12.96 23.61 -6.53
CA MET A 239 -13.03 25.01 -6.06
C MET A 239 -11.76 25.45 -5.29
N MET A 240 -10.91 24.51 -4.89
CA MET A 240 -9.70 24.78 -4.13
C MET A 240 -8.47 24.72 -5.05
N HIS A 241 -7.46 25.55 -4.78
CA HIS A 241 -6.19 25.56 -5.51
C HIS A 241 -5.58 24.16 -5.59
N ILE A 242 -5.60 23.42 -4.49
CA ILE A 242 -5.12 22.04 -4.38
C ILE A 242 -5.79 21.08 -5.39
N GLY A 243 -7.03 21.34 -5.79
CA GLY A 243 -7.74 20.54 -6.79
C GLY A 243 -7.20 20.72 -8.20
N SER A 244 -6.73 21.93 -8.54
CA SER A 244 -6.11 22.19 -9.85
C SER A 244 -4.75 21.49 -9.96
N GLU A 245 -3.95 21.49 -8.90
CA GLU A 245 -2.67 20.77 -8.84
C GLU A 245 -2.87 19.27 -8.96
N TYR A 246 -3.86 18.73 -8.23
CA TYR A 246 -4.22 17.31 -8.32
C TYR A 246 -4.60 16.92 -9.75
N GLN A 247 -5.49 17.69 -10.41
CA GLN A 247 -5.91 17.39 -11.77
C GLN A 247 -4.78 17.48 -12.79
N LYS A 248 -3.87 18.45 -12.62
CA LYS A 248 -2.67 18.56 -13.46
C LYS A 248 -1.79 17.32 -13.30
N ALA A 249 -1.53 16.91 -12.07
CA ALA A 249 -0.73 15.73 -11.78
C ALA A 249 -1.36 14.44 -12.34
N VAL A 250 -2.69 14.25 -12.16
CA VAL A 250 -3.42 13.11 -12.74
C VAL A 250 -3.31 13.09 -14.28
N LYS A 251 -3.43 14.24 -14.94
CA LYS A 251 -3.26 14.34 -16.41
C LYS A 251 -1.85 13.90 -16.83
N THR A 252 -0.81 14.31 -16.10
CA THR A 252 0.58 13.91 -16.38
C THR A 252 0.76 12.39 -16.22
N VAL A 253 0.22 11.80 -15.14
CA VAL A 253 0.26 10.34 -14.93
C VAL A 253 -0.43 9.60 -16.08
N HIS A 254 -1.61 10.05 -16.50
CA HIS A 254 -2.33 9.44 -17.62
C HIS A 254 -1.64 9.64 -18.97
N ALA A 255 -0.99 10.78 -19.19
CA ALA A 255 -0.23 11.05 -20.43
C ALA A 255 0.93 10.08 -20.57
N PHE A 256 1.71 9.90 -19.51
CA PHE A 256 2.82 8.94 -19.46
C PHE A 256 2.36 7.51 -19.79
N THR A 257 1.31 7.04 -19.11
CA THR A 257 0.77 5.70 -19.36
C THR A 257 0.25 5.55 -20.79
N ARG A 258 -0.38 6.59 -21.35
CA ARG A 258 -0.86 6.57 -22.73
C ARG A 258 0.28 6.44 -23.72
N GLU A 259 1.40 7.15 -23.51
CA GLU A 259 2.60 7.00 -24.35
C GLU A 259 3.10 5.54 -24.32
N LEU A 260 3.22 4.93 -23.15
CA LEU A 260 3.63 3.52 -23.02
C LEU A 260 2.70 2.56 -23.78
N ILE A 261 1.38 2.79 -23.71
CA ILE A 261 0.41 1.97 -24.43
C ILE A 261 0.54 2.14 -25.94
N ILE A 262 0.69 3.38 -26.43
CA ILE A 262 0.84 3.65 -27.86
C ILE A 262 2.09 2.96 -28.40
N GLU A 263 3.19 3.06 -27.69
CA GLU A 263 4.43 2.40 -28.07
C GLU A 263 4.27 0.87 -28.09
N ALA A 264 3.67 0.29 -27.04
CA ALA A 264 3.44 -1.15 -26.96
C ALA A 264 2.50 -1.68 -28.05
N VAL A 265 1.39 -0.96 -28.33
CA VAL A 265 0.44 -1.34 -29.39
C VAL A 265 1.06 -1.23 -30.78
N ASN A 266 1.89 -0.22 -31.04
CA ASN A 266 2.61 -0.04 -32.30
C ASN A 266 3.66 -1.13 -32.55
N HIS A 267 4.25 -1.66 -31.50
CA HIS A 267 5.23 -2.76 -31.56
C HIS A 267 4.59 -4.15 -31.45
N TYR A 268 3.28 -4.21 -31.12
CA TYR A 268 2.59 -5.48 -30.99
C TYR A 268 2.54 -6.24 -32.34
N ASN A 269 2.99 -7.49 -32.31
CA ASN A 269 2.95 -8.39 -33.45
C ASN A 269 2.35 -9.73 -33.01
N GLU A 270 1.23 -10.11 -33.62
CA GLU A 270 0.55 -11.37 -33.31
C GLU A 270 1.41 -12.63 -33.51
N SER A 271 2.39 -12.55 -34.42
CA SER A 271 3.28 -13.65 -34.73
C SER A 271 4.37 -13.86 -33.69
N ASN A 272 4.58 -12.91 -32.78
CA ASN A 272 5.58 -12.99 -31.71
C ASN A 272 4.98 -13.57 -30.42
N PRO A 273 5.72 -14.41 -29.69
CA PRO A 273 5.28 -14.85 -28.37
C PRO A 273 5.10 -13.65 -27.45
N LYS A 274 4.04 -13.64 -26.67
CA LYS A 274 3.77 -12.61 -25.65
C LYS A 274 4.88 -12.61 -24.62
N SER A 275 5.71 -11.57 -24.58
CA SER A 275 6.92 -11.49 -23.76
C SER A 275 6.79 -10.59 -22.55
N ASN A 276 5.85 -9.66 -22.57
CA ASN A 276 5.61 -8.69 -21.51
C ASN A 276 4.11 -8.54 -21.22
N PHE A 277 3.74 -7.77 -20.20
CA PHE A 277 2.33 -7.71 -19.84
C PHE A 277 1.50 -6.82 -20.78
N LEU A 278 2.08 -5.79 -21.43
CA LEU A 278 1.36 -5.00 -22.42
C LEU A 278 1.09 -5.79 -23.71
N ASP A 279 1.95 -6.75 -24.07
CA ASP A 279 1.61 -7.69 -25.17
C ASP A 279 0.35 -8.48 -24.86
N ILE A 280 0.20 -8.93 -23.61
CA ILE A 280 -1.00 -9.65 -23.18
C ILE A 280 -2.23 -8.73 -23.22
N LEU A 281 -2.13 -7.51 -22.69
CA LEU A 281 -3.22 -6.56 -22.71
C LEU A 281 -3.58 -6.11 -24.13
N SER A 282 -2.59 -5.88 -24.99
CA SER A 282 -2.80 -5.55 -26.41
C SER A 282 -3.51 -6.67 -27.16
N SER A 283 -3.14 -7.93 -26.88
CA SER A 283 -3.85 -9.09 -27.43
C SER A 283 -5.30 -9.16 -26.95
N LEU A 284 -5.58 -8.91 -25.67
CA LEU A 284 -6.95 -8.87 -25.15
C LEU A 284 -7.76 -7.73 -25.76
N HIS A 285 -7.11 -6.59 -26.04
CA HIS A 285 -7.73 -5.45 -26.70
C HIS A 285 -8.05 -5.77 -28.16
N HIS A 286 -7.10 -6.34 -28.90
CA HIS A 286 -7.31 -6.75 -30.30
C HIS A 286 -8.44 -7.77 -30.44
N ASN A 287 -8.56 -8.72 -29.52
CA ASN A 287 -9.62 -9.72 -29.47
C ASN A 287 -10.98 -9.16 -29.00
N GLY A 288 -11.09 -7.87 -28.68
CA GLY A 288 -12.31 -7.26 -28.15
C GLY A 288 -12.69 -7.69 -26.73
N GLU A 289 -11.79 -8.34 -26.01
CA GLU A 289 -12.03 -8.78 -24.63
C GLU A 289 -11.89 -7.65 -23.60
N ILE A 290 -11.11 -6.63 -23.94
CA ILE A 290 -10.90 -5.39 -23.20
C ILE A 290 -10.98 -4.21 -24.18
N ASP A 291 -11.64 -3.13 -23.78
CA ASP A 291 -11.70 -1.89 -24.55
C ASP A 291 -10.49 -0.98 -24.25
N THR A 292 -10.36 0.13 -24.96
CA THR A 292 -9.28 1.09 -24.79
C THR A 292 -9.26 1.69 -23.37
N GLU A 293 -10.43 1.93 -22.78
CA GLU A 293 -10.53 2.40 -21.39
C GLU A 293 -9.98 1.36 -20.42
N GLY A 294 -10.38 0.11 -20.57
CA GLY A 294 -9.87 -0.98 -19.74
C GLY A 294 -8.37 -1.24 -19.92
N LEU A 295 -7.81 -1.03 -21.12
CA LEU A 295 -6.38 -1.08 -21.35
C LEU A 295 -5.64 0.00 -20.53
N MET A 296 -6.18 1.24 -20.52
CA MET A 296 -5.66 2.35 -19.69
C MET A 296 -5.79 2.05 -18.20
N GLU A 297 -6.94 1.57 -17.74
CA GLU A 297 -7.22 1.22 -16.34
C GLU A 297 -6.20 0.23 -15.79
N GLU A 298 -5.97 -0.86 -16.51
CA GLU A 298 -5.09 -1.92 -16.04
C GLU A 298 -3.61 -1.50 -16.14
N THR A 299 -3.22 -0.76 -17.17
CA THR A 299 -1.85 -0.25 -17.30
C THR A 299 -1.51 0.76 -16.21
N ASN A 300 -2.39 1.76 -15.96
CA ASN A 300 -2.23 2.70 -14.84
C ASN A 300 -2.07 1.96 -13.51
N THR A 301 -2.95 0.98 -13.28
CA THR A 301 -2.94 0.19 -12.05
C THR A 301 -1.65 -0.60 -11.89
N LEU A 302 -1.19 -1.30 -12.94
CA LEU A 302 -0.02 -2.18 -12.86
C LEU A 302 1.28 -1.39 -12.73
N ILE A 303 1.45 -0.29 -13.49
CA ILE A 303 2.64 0.57 -13.37
C ILE A 303 2.74 1.13 -11.95
N PHE A 304 1.64 1.72 -11.43
CA PHE A 304 1.62 2.26 -10.08
C PHE A 304 1.88 1.17 -9.03
N ALA A 305 1.09 0.09 -9.03
CA ALA A 305 1.17 -0.94 -8.01
C ALA A 305 2.53 -1.65 -8.01
N GLY A 306 3.16 -1.79 -9.18
CA GLY A 306 4.43 -2.50 -9.35
C GLY A 306 5.61 -1.75 -8.77
N HIS A 307 5.70 -0.42 -8.92
CA HIS A 307 6.88 0.30 -8.47
C HIS A 307 6.75 0.90 -7.06
N ASP A 308 5.63 1.54 -6.72
CA ASP A 308 5.53 2.31 -5.47
C ASP A 308 5.57 1.40 -4.23
N THR A 309 5.00 0.19 -4.33
CA THR A 309 5.00 -0.76 -3.22
C THR A 309 6.37 -1.42 -3.02
N VAL A 310 7.04 -1.84 -4.11
CA VAL A 310 8.34 -2.52 -4.01
C VAL A 310 9.42 -1.54 -3.59
N SER A 311 9.43 -0.33 -4.14
CA SER A 311 10.39 0.71 -3.76
C SER A 311 10.31 1.08 -2.28
N ALA A 312 9.10 1.28 -1.74
CA ALA A 312 8.90 1.54 -0.31
C ALA A 312 9.32 0.34 0.55
N SER A 313 9.01 -0.89 0.12
CA SER A 313 9.45 -2.11 0.80
C SER A 313 10.97 -2.22 0.85
N LEU A 314 11.65 -1.93 -0.27
CA LEU A 314 13.11 -1.96 -0.34
C LEU A 314 13.74 -0.87 0.53
N ALA A 315 13.21 0.34 0.51
CA ALA A 315 13.72 1.44 1.35
C ALA A 315 13.64 1.11 2.85
N TRP A 316 12.50 0.56 3.31
CA TRP A 316 12.35 0.11 4.69
C TRP A 316 13.21 -1.11 5.02
N LEU A 317 13.41 -2.02 4.07
CA LEU A 317 14.29 -3.18 4.24
C LEU A 317 15.75 -2.74 4.45
N LEU A 318 16.24 -1.80 3.66
CA LEU A 318 17.58 -1.23 3.81
C LEU A 318 17.74 -0.50 5.14
N TYR A 319 16.73 0.25 5.58
CA TYR A 319 16.71 0.87 6.90
C TYR A 319 16.82 -0.18 8.03
N ASN A 320 15.97 -1.20 7.99
CA ASN A 320 15.96 -2.26 9.00
C ASN A 320 17.30 -2.99 9.08
N LEU A 321 17.95 -3.25 7.94
CA LEU A 321 19.28 -3.83 7.89
C LEU A 321 20.36 -2.87 8.40
N GLY A 322 20.23 -1.58 8.10
CA GLY A 322 21.13 -0.54 8.62
C GLY A 322 21.09 -0.41 10.14
N MET A 323 19.94 -0.70 10.75
CA MET A 323 19.75 -0.74 12.21
C MET A 323 20.21 -2.07 12.82
N ASN A 324 20.35 -3.15 12.03
CA ASN A 324 20.57 -4.51 12.53
C ASN A 324 21.78 -5.15 11.84
N THR A 325 22.98 -4.72 12.25
CA THR A 325 24.26 -5.14 11.66
C THR A 325 24.47 -6.66 11.67
N VAL A 326 24.01 -7.36 12.72
CA VAL A 326 24.12 -8.82 12.81
C VAL A 326 23.31 -9.50 11.71
N ALA A 327 22.07 -9.07 11.49
CA ALA A 327 21.22 -9.60 10.42
C ALA A 327 21.78 -9.21 9.04
N GLN A 328 22.31 -8.00 8.92
CA GLN A 328 22.95 -7.54 7.69
C GLN A 328 24.16 -8.40 7.31
N GLU A 329 25.06 -8.68 8.27
CA GLU A 329 26.24 -9.51 7.98
C GLU A 329 25.87 -10.97 7.64
N LYS A 330 24.86 -11.55 8.31
CA LYS A 330 24.35 -12.89 7.93
C LYS A 330 23.81 -12.90 6.50
N ALA A 331 23.02 -11.89 6.13
CA ALA A 331 22.47 -11.76 4.78
C ALA A 331 23.57 -11.52 3.73
N PHE A 332 24.60 -10.74 4.07
CA PHE A 332 25.78 -10.53 3.24
C PHE A 332 26.54 -11.85 3.01
N HIS A 333 26.83 -12.62 4.06
CA HIS A 333 27.52 -13.90 3.92
C HIS A 333 26.76 -14.88 3.03
N GLU A 334 25.41 -14.93 3.14
CA GLU A 334 24.61 -15.72 2.20
C GLU A 334 24.78 -15.18 0.77
N ALA A 335 24.69 -13.87 0.56
CA ALA A 335 24.89 -13.25 -0.75
C ALA A 335 26.29 -13.57 -1.32
N GLU A 336 27.33 -13.49 -0.50
CA GLU A 336 28.70 -13.82 -0.90
C GLU A 336 28.84 -15.29 -1.34
N ILE A 337 28.28 -16.23 -0.58
CA ILE A 337 28.29 -17.66 -0.95
C ILE A 337 27.53 -17.84 -2.26
N VAL A 338 26.33 -17.29 -2.38
CA VAL A 338 25.49 -17.43 -3.57
C VAL A 338 26.13 -16.78 -4.80
N SER A 339 26.87 -15.67 -4.63
CA SER A 339 27.57 -15.00 -5.75
C SER A 339 28.59 -15.90 -6.43
N LYS A 340 29.29 -16.73 -5.65
CA LYS A 340 30.34 -17.68 -6.09
C LYS A 340 29.78 -18.95 -6.72
N MET A 341 28.48 -19.20 -6.61
CA MET A 341 27.83 -20.37 -7.21
C MET A 341 27.77 -20.22 -8.74
N GLU A 342 28.03 -21.29 -9.45
CA GLU A 342 27.69 -21.37 -10.87
C GLU A 342 26.20 -21.49 -11.07
N GLY A 343 25.70 -21.01 -12.21
CA GLY A 343 24.29 -21.09 -12.58
C GLY A 343 23.62 -19.73 -12.82
N SER A 344 22.36 -19.81 -13.23
CA SER A 344 21.52 -18.65 -13.54
C SER A 344 21.11 -17.89 -12.26
N MET A 345 20.70 -16.61 -12.42
CA MET A 345 20.14 -15.83 -11.32
C MET A 345 18.88 -16.52 -10.72
N GLU A 346 18.11 -17.27 -11.53
CA GLU A 346 16.95 -18.05 -11.03
C GLU A 346 17.40 -19.12 -10.03
N GLU A 347 18.51 -19.82 -10.31
CA GLU A 347 19.06 -20.85 -9.43
C GLU A 347 19.68 -20.24 -8.18
N LYS A 348 20.42 -19.15 -8.32
CA LYS A 348 20.98 -18.37 -7.21
C LYS A 348 19.90 -17.86 -6.27
N MET A 349 18.81 -17.31 -6.81
CA MET A 349 17.69 -16.79 -6.02
C MET A 349 17.00 -17.86 -5.16
N LYS A 350 16.98 -19.13 -5.58
CA LYS A 350 16.45 -20.26 -4.79
C LYS A 350 17.28 -20.55 -3.54
N GLN A 351 18.56 -20.17 -3.54
CA GLN A 351 19.47 -20.35 -2.41
C GLN A 351 19.47 -19.19 -1.41
N MET A 352 18.91 -18.02 -1.78
CA MET A 352 18.78 -16.82 -0.95
C MET A 352 17.69 -17.01 0.12
N LYS A 353 17.90 -17.89 1.08
CA LYS A 353 16.90 -18.25 2.10
C LYS A 353 16.85 -17.23 3.24
N PHE A 354 18.03 -16.85 3.77
CA PHE A 354 18.11 -15.87 4.84
C PHE A 354 17.75 -14.47 4.34
N ILE A 355 18.14 -14.12 3.12
CA ILE A 355 17.69 -12.90 2.43
C ILE A 355 16.14 -12.88 2.35
N GLU A 356 15.52 -14.00 2.01
CA GLU A 356 14.06 -14.08 2.01
C GLU A 356 13.45 -13.89 3.41
N CYS A 357 14.04 -14.49 4.44
CA CYS A 357 13.62 -14.30 5.83
C CYS A 357 13.73 -12.82 6.24
N THR A 358 14.82 -12.17 5.84
CA THR A 358 15.08 -10.75 6.09
C THR A 358 14.03 -9.84 5.43
N ILE A 359 13.66 -10.13 4.18
CA ILE A 359 12.59 -9.41 3.46
C ILE A 359 11.25 -9.61 4.18
N LYS A 360 10.89 -10.84 4.54
CA LYS A 360 9.65 -11.15 5.25
C LYS A 360 9.56 -10.43 6.59
N GLU A 361 10.64 -10.39 7.35
CA GLU A 361 10.67 -9.70 8.65
C GLU A 361 10.53 -8.18 8.47
N SER A 362 11.16 -7.61 7.45
CA SER A 362 10.95 -6.19 7.12
C SER A 362 9.50 -5.88 6.76
N LEU A 363 8.87 -6.71 5.93
CA LEU A 363 7.45 -6.58 5.57
C LEU A 363 6.51 -6.76 6.77
N ARG A 364 6.91 -7.55 7.76
CA ARG A 364 6.15 -7.70 9.01
C ARG A 364 6.19 -6.41 9.83
N LEU A 365 7.37 -5.88 10.08
CA LEU A 365 7.56 -4.66 10.89
C LEU A 365 7.01 -3.41 10.20
N ARG A 366 7.24 -3.31 8.88
CA ARG A 366 6.90 -2.16 8.04
C ARG A 366 6.04 -2.60 6.86
N SER A 367 4.82 -3.04 7.15
CA SER A 367 3.86 -3.42 6.10
C SER A 367 3.62 -2.25 5.16
N THR A 368 4.01 -2.38 3.91
CA THR A 368 3.89 -1.31 2.89
C THR A 368 2.44 -0.89 2.69
N ILE A 369 1.51 -1.84 2.71
CA ILE A 369 0.07 -1.60 2.73
C ILE A 369 -0.47 -2.14 4.07
N PRO A 370 -0.53 -1.30 5.12
CA PRO A 370 -0.88 -1.75 6.47
C PRO A 370 -2.37 -2.03 6.66
N PHE A 371 -3.23 -1.53 5.77
CA PHE A 371 -4.69 -1.66 5.86
C PHE A 371 -5.30 -2.03 4.52
N ILE A 372 -6.32 -2.90 4.57
CA ILE A 372 -7.25 -3.08 3.46
C ILE A 372 -8.68 -2.96 3.97
N ALA A 373 -9.58 -2.41 3.15
CA ALA A 373 -10.97 -2.22 3.52
C ALA A 373 -11.91 -3.08 2.69
N ARG A 374 -12.98 -3.57 3.33
CA ARG A 374 -14.09 -4.30 2.72
C ARG A 374 -15.41 -3.68 3.14
N CYS A 375 -16.39 -3.65 2.25
CA CYS A 375 -17.75 -3.27 2.55
C CYS A 375 -18.59 -4.53 2.79
N MET A 376 -19.11 -4.70 4.01
CA MET A 376 -19.95 -5.85 4.37
C MET A 376 -21.32 -5.75 3.72
N LYS A 377 -21.67 -6.72 2.88
CA LYS A 377 -22.99 -6.78 2.21
C LYS A 377 -24.02 -7.59 2.98
N LYS A 378 -23.60 -8.32 4.00
CA LYS A 378 -24.43 -9.07 4.96
C LYS A 378 -23.84 -8.99 6.36
N ASP A 379 -24.61 -9.40 7.36
CA ASP A 379 -24.11 -9.56 8.72
C ASP A 379 -23.10 -10.69 8.79
N VAL A 380 -22.02 -10.49 9.56
CA VAL A 380 -20.95 -11.47 9.72
C VAL A 380 -20.75 -11.74 11.20
N SER A 381 -21.07 -12.96 11.62
CA SER A 381 -20.85 -13.42 13.00
C SER A 381 -19.56 -14.23 13.11
N PHE A 382 -18.84 -14.03 14.20
CA PHE A 382 -17.54 -14.65 14.47
C PHE A 382 -17.65 -15.67 15.61
N PRO A 383 -16.67 -16.59 15.74
CA PRO A 383 -16.66 -17.61 16.79
C PRO A 383 -16.72 -17.04 18.21
N ASN A 384 -16.20 -15.85 18.44
CA ASN A 384 -16.25 -15.15 19.73
C ASN A 384 -17.63 -14.52 20.05
N GLY A 385 -18.64 -14.70 19.19
CA GLY A 385 -19.98 -14.14 19.34
C GLY A 385 -20.16 -12.70 18.84
N MET A 386 -19.09 -12.04 18.40
CA MET A 386 -19.19 -10.71 17.80
C MET A 386 -19.87 -10.80 16.42
N THR A 387 -20.72 -9.83 16.11
CA THR A 387 -21.34 -9.71 14.79
C THR A 387 -21.02 -8.34 14.20
N ILE A 388 -20.51 -8.31 12.97
CA ILE A 388 -20.34 -7.08 12.21
C ILE A 388 -21.55 -6.91 11.28
N PRO A 389 -22.36 -5.87 11.48
CA PRO A 389 -23.59 -5.67 10.72
C PRO A 389 -23.33 -5.32 9.26
N ARG A 390 -24.29 -5.65 8.41
CA ARG A 390 -24.35 -5.20 7.01
C ARG A 390 -24.16 -3.68 6.92
N GLY A 391 -23.48 -3.23 5.88
CA GLY A 391 -23.20 -1.80 5.62
C GLY A 391 -21.97 -1.27 6.35
N THR A 392 -21.36 -2.08 7.21
CA THR A 392 -20.09 -1.71 7.87
C THR A 392 -18.95 -1.69 6.88
N GLU A 393 -18.12 -0.67 6.96
CA GLU A 393 -16.80 -0.68 6.37
C GLU A 393 -15.82 -1.36 7.33
N LEU A 394 -15.33 -2.54 6.95
CA LEU A 394 -14.38 -3.31 7.74
C LEU A 394 -12.97 -3.07 7.24
N VAL A 395 -12.11 -2.56 8.11
CA VAL A 395 -10.67 -2.34 7.85
C VAL A 395 -9.88 -3.44 8.54
N LEU A 396 -9.22 -4.28 7.76
CA LEU A 396 -8.28 -5.28 8.23
C LEU A 396 -6.93 -4.62 8.47
N ASN A 397 -6.49 -4.58 9.73
CA ASN A 397 -5.27 -3.90 10.16
C ASN A 397 -4.09 -4.90 10.22
N PHE A 398 -3.37 -5.05 9.12
CA PHE A 398 -2.19 -5.92 9.04
C PHE A 398 -1.06 -5.44 9.96
N ARG A 399 -0.88 -4.11 10.09
CA ARG A 399 0.16 -3.53 10.94
C ARG A 399 0.02 -3.96 12.39
N ALA A 400 -1.18 -3.86 12.95
CA ALA A 400 -1.44 -4.29 14.33
C ALA A 400 -1.29 -5.80 14.48
N MET A 401 -1.83 -6.58 13.54
CA MET A 401 -1.73 -8.05 13.58
C MET A 401 -0.27 -8.53 13.46
N HIS A 402 0.54 -7.92 12.61
CA HIS A 402 1.96 -8.26 12.45
C HIS A 402 2.80 -7.89 13.68
N LYS A 403 2.25 -7.12 14.63
CA LYS A 403 2.88 -6.69 15.88
C LYS A 403 2.16 -7.21 17.14
N ASP A 404 1.23 -8.12 16.97
CA ASP A 404 0.48 -8.73 18.08
C ASP A 404 1.41 -9.59 18.96
N ASN A 405 1.45 -9.29 20.25
CA ASN A 405 2.29 -9.99 21.24
C ASN A 405 1.89 -11.45 21.45
N ASP A 406 0.60 -11.79 21.26
CA ASP A 406 0.09 -13.16 21.40
C ASP A 406 0.58 -14.06 20.27
N VAL A 407 0.97 -13.49 19.14
CA VAL A 407 1.44 -14.18 17.94
C VAL A 407 2.95 -14.06 17.75
N TRP A 408 3.51 -12.88 18.04
CA TRP A 408 4.88 -12.53 17.77
C TRP A 408 5.67 -12.23 19.04
N GLN A 409 6.54 -13.13 19.45
CA GLN A 409 7.42 -12.88 20.58
C GLN A 409 8.37 -11.72 20.29
N ASN A 410 8.45 -10.69 21.16
CA ASN A 410 9.21 -9.45 20.92
C ASN A 410 8.88 -8.79 19.57
N PRO A 411 7.60 -8.40 19.31
CA PRO A 411 7.12 -8.03 17.98
C PRO A 411 7.83 -6.82 17.36
N GLU A 412 8.39 -5.92 18.17
CA GLU A 412 9.09 -4.73 17.68
C GLU A 412 10.56 -5.00 17.27
N LYS A 413 11.11 -6.19 17.59
CA LYS A 413 12.48 -6.53 17.22
C LYS A 413 12.54 -7.10 15.82
N PHE A 414 13.56 -6.71 15.06
CA PHE A 414 13.88 -7.27 13.75
C PHE A 414 14.63 -8.60 13.90
N ILE A 415 13.94 -9.72 13.69
CA ILE A 415 14.48 -11.08 13.87
C ILE A 415 14.11 -11.92 12.62
N PRO A 416 14.93 -11.94 11.57
CA PRO A 416 14.65 -12.70 10.34
C PRO A 416 14.44 -14.20 10.56
N GLU A 417 15.07 -14.76 11.58
CA GLU A 417 14.98 -16.18 11.94
C GLU A 417 13.54 -16.64 12.27
N ARG A 418 12.63 -15.72 12.52
CA ARG A 418 11.19 -16.03 12.67
C ARG A 418 10.62 -16.71 11.42
N PHE A 419 11.20 -16.45 10.26
CA PHE A 419 10.75 -16.96 8.98
C PHE A 419 11.56 -18.16 8.49
N ASP A 420 12.48 -18.67 9.30
CA ASP A 420 13.08 -19.97 9.07
C ASP A 420 12.03 -21.08 9.14
N GLY A 421 12.16 -22.10 8.28
CA GLY A 421 11.16 -23.14 8.05
C GLY A 421 10.63 -23.83 9.30
N ASN A 422 11.47 -23.98 10.34
CA ASN A 422 11.11 -24.60 11.61
C ASN A 422 10.23 -23.70 12.51
N SER A 423 10.43 -22.40 12.46
CA SER A 423 9.72 -21.42 13.31
C SER A 423 8.40 -20.94 12.70
N SER A 424 8.27 -21.01 11.38
CA SER A 424 7.07 -20.49 10.69
C SER A 424 5.87 -21.40 10.77
N SER A 425 6.06 -22.72 10.96
CA SER A 425 4.98 -23.74 10.98
C SER A 425 4.10 -23.70 12.24
N GLN A 426 4.52 -23.01 13.29
CA GLN A 426 3.82 -22.96 14.58
C GLN A 426 2.83 -21.78 14.69
N ARG A 427 2.85 -20.84 13.74
CA ARG A 427 1.99 -19.64 13.77
C ARG A 427 0.67 -19.84 13.03
N PRO A 428 -0.41 -19.16 13.44
CA PRO A 428 -1.65 -19.16 12.68
C PRO A 428 -1.44 -18.71 11.23
N VAL A 429 -2.14 -19.34 10.29
CA VAL A 429 -1.93 -19.16 8.84
C VAL A 429 -2.03 -17.70 8.39
N PHE A 430 -2.92 -16.92 8.97
CA PHE A 430 -3.13 -15.52 8.60
C PHE A 430 -2.39 -14.50 9.49
N SER A 431 -1.49 -14.96 10.36
CA SER A 431 -0.69 -14.07 11.19
C SER A 431 0.33 -13.23 10.40
N PHE A 432 0.63 -13.62 9.16
CA PHE A 432 1.54 -12.91 8.27
C PHE A 432 0.96 -12.83 6.85
N VAL A 433 0.43 -11.67 6.48
CA VAL A 433 -0.26 -11.44 5.21
C VAL A 433 0.14 -10.11 4.54
N PRO A 434 1.43 -9.83 4.32
CA PRO A 434 1.88 -8.56 3.76
C PRO A 434 1.40 -8.35 2.32
N PHE A 435 1.02 -9.42 1.63
CA PHE A 435 0.43 -9.42 0.29
C PHE A 435 -1.07 -9.69 0.30
N SER A 436 -1.72 -9.55 1.46
CA SER A 436 -3.09 -10.02 1.68
C SER A 436 -3.22 -11.54 1.41
N ALA A 437 -4.43 -12.06 1.36
CA ALA A 437 -4.68 -13.46 1.08
C ALA A 437 -6.01 -13.65 0.34
N GLY A 438 -6.29 -14.89 -0.08
CA GLY A 438 -7.52 -15.28 -0.77
C GLY A 438 -7.66 -14.69 -2.17
N PRO A 439 -8.87 -14.62 -2.72
CA PRO A 439 -9.10 -14.22 -4.11
C PRO A 439 -8.61 -12.82 -4.46
N ARG A 440 -8.58 -11.91 -3.49
CA ARG A 440 -8.14 -10.51 -3.62
C ARG A 440 -6.69 -10.28 -3.17
N ASN A 441 -5.87 -11.32 -3.07
CA ASN A 441 -4.45 -11.19 -2.74
C ASN A 441 -3.68 -10.43 -3.82
N CYS A 442 -2.47 -10.01 -3.51
CA CYS A 442 -1.56 -9.35 -4.46
C CYS A 442 -1.26 -10.29 -5.64
N ILE A 443 -1.57 -9.84 -6.86
CA ILE A 443 -1.29 -10.58 -8.09
C ILE A 443 0.21 -10.61 -8.40
N GLY A 444 0.93 -9.54 -8.05
CA GLY A 444 2.36 -9.36 -8.28
C GLY A 444 3.27 -9.88 -7.17
N GLN A 445 2.75 -10.64 -6.17
CA GLN A 445 3.56 -11.09 -5.03
C GLN A 445 4.87 -11.76 -5.43
N ARG A 446 4.86 -12.64 -6.42
CA ARG A 446 6.07 -13.35 -6.89
C ARG A 446 7.05 -12.40 -7.56
N PHE A 447 6.55 -11.47 -8.38
CA PHE A 447 7.34 -10.43 -9.02
C PHE A 447 8.02 -9.52 -7.98
N ALA A 448 7.25 -9.01 -7.00
CA ALA A 448 7.76 -8.17 -5.92
C ALA A 448 8.85 -8.88 -5.08
N MET A 449 8.64 -10.15 -4.73
CA MET A 449 9.64 -10.92 -3.98
C MET A 449 10.91 -11.19 -4.81
N MET A 450 10.79 -11.37 -6.13
CA MET A 450 11.92 -11.46 -7.05
C MET A 450 12.73 -10.18 -7.05
N GLU A 451 12.05 -9.05 -7.26
CA GLU A 451 12.68 -7.72 -7.29
C GLU A 451 13.41 -7.42 -5.97
N LEU A 452 12.74 -7.60 -4.83
CA LEU A 452 13.35 -7.39 -3.52
C LEU A 452 14.57 -8.29 -3.27
N LYS A 453 14.51 -9.58 -3.65
CA LYS A 453 15.61 -10.51 -3.47
C LYS A 453 16.84 -10.13 -4.29
N VAL A 454 16.64 -9.89 -5.59
CA VAL A 454 17.72 -9.58 -6.52
C VAL A 454 18.34 -8.22 -6.21
N SER A 455 17.52 -7.21 -5.94
CA SER A 455 18.03 -5.88 -5.59
C SER A 455 18.81 -5.90 -4.27
N LEU A 456 18.28 -6.57 -3.24
CA LEU A 456 19.00 -6.70 -1.98
C LEU A 456 20.30 -7.47 -2.12
N PHE A 457 20.33 -8.55 -2.92
CA PHE A 457 21.54 -9.33 -3.20
C PHE A 457 22.65 -8.45 -3.77
N HIS A 458 22.37 -7.66 -4.80
CA HIS A 458 23.38 -6.77 -5.40
C HIS A 458 23.82 -5.66 -4.45
N ILE A 459 22.90 -5.09 -3.67
CA ILE A 459 23.23 -4.03 -2.69
C ILE A 459 24.14 -4.60 -1.59
N LEU A 460 23.82 -5.77 -1.03
CA LEU A 460 24.61 -6.38 0.04
C LEU A 460 26.03 -6.75 -0.39
N LEU A 461 26.21 -7.21 -1.63
CA LEU A 461 27.54 -7.53 -2.17
C LEU A 461 28.44 -6.30 -2.32
N ASN A 462 27.85 -5.12 -2.51
CA ASN A 462 28.62 -3.91 -2.78
C ASN A 462 28.71 -2.96 -1.58
N PHE A 463 27.74 -2.99 -0.67
CA PHE A 463 27.67 -1.97 0.39
C PHE A 463 27.44 -2.57 1.77
N LYS A 464 28.07 -1.92 2.76
CA LYS A 464 27.65 -1.94 4.14
C LYS A 464 26.67 -0.78 4.38
N ILE A 465 25.53 -1.10 4.97
CA ILE A 465 24.40 -0.18 5.17
C ILE A 465 24.40 0.31 6.63
N GLU A 466 24.24 1.60 6.83
CA GLU A 466 24.07 2.22 8.13
C GLU A 466 22.82 3.13 8.10
N ALA A 467 21.90 2.92 9.03
CA ALA A 467 20.77 3.81 9.22
C ALA A 467 21.21 5.05 10.01
N VAL A 468 20.86 6.24 9.49
CA VAL A 468 21.26 7.50 10.11
C VAL A 468 20.29 7.91 11.21
N ASP A 469 18.99 7.82 10.95
CA ASP A 469 17.95 8.17 11.91
C ASP A 469 17.68 6.99 12.86
N LYS A 470 17.48 7.30 14.15
CA LYS A 470 17.02 6.32 15.13
C LYS A 470 15.54 6.01 14.92
N GLU A 471 15.10 4.86 15.41
CA GLU A 471 13.68 4.45 15.38
C GLU A 471 12.73 5.50 15.96
N SER A 472 13.15 6.19 17.05
CA SER A 472 12.39 7.26 17.71
C SER A 472 12.18 8.50 16.85
N ASP A 473 13.05 8.72 15.86
CA ASP A 473 13.09 9.94 15.06
C ASP A 473 12.25 9.78 13.77
N LEU A 474 11.80 8.56 13.51
CA LEU A 474 10.96 8.27 12.37
C LEU A 474 9.53 8.80 12.55
N ALA A 475 9.06 9.48 11.54
CA ALA A 475 7.67 9.92 11.43
C ALA A 475 6.97 9.12 10.32
N GLU A 476 6.55 7.89 10.67
CA GLU A 476 5.81 7.03 9.75
C GLU A 476 4.52 7.69 9.29
N VAL A 477 4.31 7.71 8.00
CA VAL A 477 3.10 8.26 7.37
C VAL A 477 2.55 7.27 6.35
N LEU A 478 1.22 7.21 6.29
CA LEU A 478 0.52 6.44 5.28
C LEU A 478 -0.11 7.39 4.27
N ASP A 479 0.53 7.55 3.13
CA ASP A 479 -0.11 8.19 1.99
C ASP A 479 -0.91 7.12 1.22
N VAL A 480 -0.41 6.58 0.14
CA VAL A 480 -0.95 5.35 -0.45
C VAL A 480 -0.18 4.14 0.06
N VAL A 481 1.13 4.27 0.17
CA VAL A 481 2.03 3.29 0.79
C VAL A 481 2.64 3.88 2.06
N MET A 482 3.18 3.02 2.91
CA MET A 482 3.87 3.40 4.15
C MET A 482 5.22 4.05 3.84
N ASN A 483 5.40 5.29 4.27
CA ASN A 483 6.61 6.08 4.08
C ASN A 483 7.08 6.72 5.41
N ASN A 484 8.22 7.41 5.35
CA ASN A 484 8.67 8.32 6.40
C ASN A 484 8.58 9.77 5.90
N SER A 485 7.95 10.66 6.65
CA SER A 485 7.73 12.06 6.21
C SER A 485 9.03 12.85 6.06
N GLY A 486 10.08 12.46 6.78
CA GLY A 486 11.43 13.08 6.72
C GLY A 486 12.38 12.41 5.72
N GLY A 487 11.90 11.48 4.89
CA GLY A 487 12.76 10.60 4.09
C GLY A 487 13.41 9.50 4.94
N ILE A 488 13.95 8.48 4.29
CA ILE A 488 14.70 7.39 4.95
C ILE A 488 16.17 7.61 4.68
N LYS A 489 16.91 8.04 5.72
CA LYS A 489 18.32 8.44 5.60
C LYS A 489 19.24 7.24 5.84
N LEU A 490 20.11 7.00 4.88
CA LEU A 490 21.09 5.92 4.94
C LEU A 490 22.48 6.43 4.57
N LYS A 491 23.50 5.77 5.14
CA LYS A 491 24.88 5.86 4.67
C LYS A 491 25.31 4.51 4.14
N LEU A 492 25.84 4.51 2.92
CA LEU A 492 26.32 3.30 2.25
C LEU A 492 27.83 3.40 2.11
N SER A 493 28.55 2.42 2.66
CA SER A 493 30.00 2.30 2.51
C SER A 493 30.33 1.10 1.66
N GLU A 494 31.18 1.27 0.63
CA GLU A 494 31.56 0.15 -0.22
C GLU A 494 32.23 -0.97 0.57
N ARG A 495 31.89 -2.21 0.25
CA ARG A 495 32.57 -3.37 0.80
C ARG A 495 33.86 -3.63 0.01
N THR A 496 34.97 -3.77 0.73
CA THR A 496 36.30 -4.11 0.18
C THR A 496 36.48 -5.60 0.04
#